data_54cccbee90a927f99a43a0912d8fa016
#
_entry.id   54cccbee90a927f99a43a0912d8fa016
#
_cell.length_a   1.000
_cell.length_b   1.000
_cell.length_c   1.000
_cell.angle_alpha   90.00
_cell.angle_beta   90.00
_cell.angle_gamma   90.00
#
_symmetry.space_group_name_H-M   'P 1'
#
loop_
_entity.id
_entity.type
_entity.pdbx_description
1 polymer ?
#
loop_
_entity_poly.entity_id
_entity_poly.type
_entity_poly.pdbx_seq_one_letter_code
_entity_poly.pdbx_strand_id
1 'polypeptide(L)'
;MIRKARVDGNQKEIVKQLRAIGATVLHTHQLKNCFDILVGWKGHNYAFEIKDGTKPKSARQLTEGEQKFFDIWRGQVDKVESFEEIMKIINK
;
A
#
# COMPACT_ATOMS: atom_id res chain seq x y z
N MET A 1 -8.17 24.72 -6.20
CA MET A 1 -7.93 23.53 -7.03
C MET A 1 -7.56 22.35 -6.17
N ILE A 2 -8.29 21.27 -6.31
CA ILE A 2 -7.99 20.05 -5.54
C ILE A 2 -6.85 19.32 -6.21
N ARG A 3 -5.79 19.08 -5.46
CA ARG A 3 -4.64 18.35 -5.96
C ARG A 3 -4.85 16.86 -5.72
N LYS A 4 -4.80 16.07 -6.79
CA LYS A 4 -4.90 14.62 -6.66
C LYS A 4 -3.63 14.07 -6.03
N ALA A 5 -3.77 13.14 -5.10
CA ALA A 5 -2.64 12.43 -4.55
C ALA A 5 -2.03 11.53 -5.61
N ARG A 6 -0.71 11.36 -5.56
CA ARG A 6 0.00 10.47 -6.47
C ARG A 6 -0.30 9.03 -6.14
N VAL A 7 -0.48 8.21 -7.18
CA VAL A 7 -0.68 6.78 -7.08
C VAL A 7 0.37 6.11 -7.98
N ASP A 8 1.11 5.15 -7.44
CA ASP A 8 2.07 4.41 -8.25
C ASP A 8 1.37 3.61 -9.33
N GLY A 9 2.01 3.49 -10.50
CA GLY A 9 1.40 2.89 -11.67
C GLY A 9 0.95 1.46 -11.50
N ASN A 10 1.58 0.72 -10.57
CA ASN A 10 1.22 -0.68 -10.30
C ASN A 10 0.06 -0.82 -9.31
N GLN A 11 -0.39 0.25 -8.65
CA GLN A 11 -1.41 0.15 -7.61
C GLN A 11 -2.74 -0.37 -8.16
N LYS A 12 -3.15 0.12 -9.31
CA LYS A 12 -4.42 -0.28 -9.93
C LYS A 12 -4.48 -1.80 -10.16
N GLU A 13 -3.40 -2.36 -10.69
CA GLU A 13 -3.34 -3.80 -10.97
C GLU A 13 -3.31 -4.62 -9.69
N ILE A 14 -2.54 -4.17 -8.69
CA ILE A 14 -2.49 -4.84 -7.38
C ILE A 14 -3.89 -4.90 -6.77
N VAL A 15 -4.60 -3.78 -6.75
CA VAL A 15 -5.96 -3.71 -6.19
C VAL A 15 -6.91 -4.63 -6.96
N LYS A 16 -6.78 -4.66 -8.28
CA LYS A 16 -7.59 -5.54 -9.12
C LYS A 16 -7.37 -7.02 -8.76
N GLN A 17 -6.11 -7.41 -8.59
CA GLN A 17 -5.76 -8.79 -8.22
C GLN A 17 -6.28 -9.14 -6.82
N LEU A 18 -6.17 -8.23 -5.86
CA LEU A 18 -6.69 -8.44 -4.51
C LEU A 18 -8.20 -8.65 -4.53
N ARG A 19 -8.92 -7.81 -5.27
CA ARG A 19 -10.37 -7.94 -5.37
C ARG A 19 -10.78 -9.23 -6.07
N ALA A 20 -9.96 -9.69 -7.02
CA ALA A 20 -10.24 -10.94 -7.74
C ALA A 20 -10.19 -12.16 -6.84
N ILE A 21 -9.37 -12.16 -5.78
CA ILE A 21 -9.31 -13.27 -4.82
C ILE A 21 -10.34 -13.14 -3.71
N GLY A 22 -11.14 -12.06 -3.71
CA GLY A 22 -12.19 -11.85 -2.72
C GLY A 22 -11.82 -10.91 -1.58
N ALA A 23 -10.66 -10.29 -1.61
CA ALA A 23 -10.29 -9.29 -0.61
C ALA A 23 -11.07 -8.00 -0.86
N THR A 24 -11.33 -7.26 0.21
CA THR A 24 -11.87 -5.90 0.08
C THR A 24 -10.73 -4.91 0.22
N VAL A 25 -10.82 -3.80 -0.50
CA VAL A 25 -9.75 -2.81 -0.53
C VAL A 25 -10.33 -1.40 -0.41
N LEU A 26 -9.81 -0.63 0.55
CA LEU A 26 -10.08 0.79 0.67
C LEU A 26 -8.84 1.56 0.23
N HIS A 27 -9.06 2.61 -0.57
CA HIS A 27 -7.97 3.50 -0.97
C HIS A 27 -7.79 4.57 0.09
N THR A 28 -6.57 4.68 0.61
CA THR A 28 -6.24 5.66 1.65
C THR A 28 -5.17 6.64 1.19
N HIS A 29 -4.73 6.55 -0.06
CA HIS A 29 -3.64 7.38 -0.59
C HIS A 29 -3.95 8.88 -0.58
N GLN A 30 -5.22 9.27 -0.43
CA GLN A 30 -5.61 10.67 -0.30
C GLN A 30 -5.29 11.23 1.09
N LEU A 31 -5.10 10.37 2.08
CA LEU A 31 -4.69 10.79 3.41
C LEU A 31 -3.19 11.10 3.41
N LYS A 32 -2.84 12.25 3.95
CA LYS A 32 -1.45 12.70 3.90
C LYS A 32 -0.56 11.87 4.81
N ASN A 33 0.59 11.43 4.26
CA ASN A 33 1.66 10.76 5.01
C ASN A 33 1.14 9.55 5.82
N CYS A 34 0.40 8.70 5.14
CA CYS A 34 -0.21 7.52 5.77
C CYS A 34 0.23 6.28 4.97
N PHE A 35 -0.70 5.58 4.37
CA PHE A 35 -0.43 4.44 3.51
C PHE A 35 -1.45 4.46 2.36
N ASP A 36 -1.24 3.61 1.36
CA ASP A 36 -2.01 3.70 0.12
C ASP A 36 -3.34 2.95 0.16
N ILE A 37 -3.35 1.75 0.75
CA ILE A 37 -4.56 0.92 0.78
C ILE A 37 -4.70 0.20 2.11
N LEU A 38 -5.95 -0.06 2.49
CA LEU A 38 -6.30 -0.93 3.60
C LEU A 38 -7.01 -2.15 3.01
N VAL A 39 -6.50 -3.33 3.31
CA VAL A 39 -7.01 -4.59 2.75
C VAL A 39 -7.72 -5.38 3.83
N GLY A 40 -9.00 -5.76 3.58
CA GLY A 40 -9.75 -6.68 4.43
C GLY A 40 -9.67 -8.08 3.85
N TRP A 41 -9.22 -9.05 4.66
CA TRP A 41 -9.03 -10.42 4.21
C TRP A 41 -9.18 -11.39 5.37
N LYS A 42 -10.12 -12.30 5.25
CA LYS A 42 -10.35 -13.38 6.23
C LYS A 42 -10.43 -12.88 7.67
N GLY A 43 -11.15 -11.80 7.87
CA GLY A 43 -11.39 -11.23 9.19
C GLY A 43 -10.26 -10.34 9.71
N HIS A 44 -9.24 -10.09 8.91
CA HIS A 44 -8.10 -9.25 9.30
C HIS A 44 -7.98 -8.03 8.39
N ASN A 45 -7.36 -6.98 8.91
CA ASN A 45 -7.08 -5.76 8.16
C ASN A 45 -5.58 -5.57 8.04
N TYR A 46 -5.13 -5.16 6.85
CA TYR A 46 -3.71 -4.98 6.55
C TYR A 46 -3.51 -3.65 5.83
N ALA A 47 -2.55 -2.86 6.30
CA ALA A 47 -2.21 -1.56 5.71
C ALA A 47 -0.95 -1.69 4.87
N PHE A 48 -0.97 -1.12 3.67
CA PHE A 48 0.16 -1.21 2.74
C PHE A 48 0.47 0.13 2.08
N GLU A 49 1.74 0.44 2.04
CA GLU A 49 2.29 1.50 1.20
C GLU A 49 2.85 0.83 -0.06
N ILE A 50 2.37 1.28 -1.24
CA ILE A 50 2.73 0.62 -2.50
C ILE A 50 3.79 1.44 -3.22
N LYS A 51 4.87 0.79 -3.61
CA LYS A 51 5.91 1.36 -4.45
C LYS A 51 6.00 0.56 -5.74
N ASP A 52 6.39 1.23 -6.83
CA ASP A 52 6.51 0.58 -8.13
C ASP A 52 7.88 -0.06 -8.27
N GLY A 53 7.92 -1.40 -8.26
CA GLY A 53 9.17 -2.16 -8.32
C GLY A 53 9.92 -2.04 -9.64
N THR A 54 9.29 -1.46 -10.68
CA THR A 54 9.97 -1.24 -11.96
C THR A 54 10.76 0.05 -11.99
N LYS A 55 10.59 0.91 -10.98
CA LYS A 55 11.29 2.18 -10.89
C LYS A 55 12.66 2.02 -10.24
N PRO A 56 13.58 2.99 -10.42
CA PRO A 56 14.88 2.96 -9.74
C PRO A 56 14.72 2.87 -8.23
N LYS A 57 15.72 2.31 -7.56
CA LYS A 57 15.71 2.07 -6.12
C LYS A 57 15.35 3.34 -5.33
N SER A 58 15.88 4.50 -5.73
CA SER A 58 15.60 5.76 -5.03
C SER A 58 14.12 6.13 -5.07
N ALA A 59 13.39 5.76 -6.12
CA ALA A 59 11.97 6.05 -6.26
C ALA A 59 11.08 5.04 -5.53
N ARG A 60 11.66 3.96 -5.00
CA ARG A 60 10.93 2.92 -4.27
C ARG A 60 11.09 3.04 -2.76
N GLN A 61 11.81 4.03 -2.29
CA GLN A 61 12.00 4.26 -0.86
C GLN A 61 10.84 5.08 -0.30
N LEU A 62 10.60 4.96 1.00
CA LEU A 62 9.62 5.81 1.67
C LEU A 62 10.10 7.26 1.62
N THR A 63 9.16 8.18 1.40
CA THR A 63 9.45 9.61 1.55
C THR A 63 9.68 9.91 3.03
N GLU A 64 10.20 11.10 3.31
CA GLU A 64 10.43 11.52 4.70
C GLU A 64 9.14 11.46 5.54
N GLY A 65 8.03 11.96 4.98
CA GLY A 65 6.74 11.92 5.68
C GLY A 65 6.22 10.51 5.89
N GLU A 66 6.37 9.64 4.90
CA GLU A 66 5.99 8.24 5.01
C GLU A 66 6.83 7.52 6.06
N GLN A 67 8.14 7.81 6.08
CA GLN A 67 9.03 7.22 7.07
C GLN A 67 8.64 7.63 8.49
N LYS A 68 8.30 8.91 8.69
CA LYS A 68 7.83 9.38 9.99
C LYS A 68 6.57 8.65 10.43
N PHE A 69 5.64 8.44 9.50
CA PHE A 69 4.43 7.69 9.82
C PHE A 69 4.77 6.25 10.22
N PHE A 70 5.62 5.58 9.45
CA PHE A 70 6.04 4.20 9.76
C PHE A 70 6.70 4.11 11.13
N ASP A 71 7.47 5.13 11.50
CA ASP A 71 8.19 5.14 12.77
C ASP A 71 7.26 5.23 13.98
N ILE A 72 6.13 5.92 13.85
CA ILE A 72 5.21 6.11 14.98
C ILE A 72 4.03 5.16 14.98
N TRP A 73 3.72 4.53 13.84
CA TRP A 73 2.56 3.65 13.75
C TRP A 73 2.79 2.38 14.56
N ARG A 74 1.85 2.07 15.46
CA ARG A 74 1.98 0.93 16.36
C ARG A 74 1.31 -0.34 15.84
N GLY A 75 0.55 -0.23 14.75
CA GLY A 75 -0.07 -1.37 14.11
C GLY A 75 0.78 -1.90 12.97
N GLN A 76 0.19 -2.78 12.18
CA GLN A 76 0.87 -3.29 10.99
C GLN A 76 0.84 -2.23 9.89
N VAL A 77 1.95 -2.00 9.25
CA VAL A 77 2.05 -1.30 7.98
C VAL A 77 3.30 -1.81 7.28
N ASP A 78 3.20 -2.13 6.01
CA ASP A 78 4.32 -2.64 5.23
C ASP A 78 4.42 -1.92 3.89
N LYS A 79 5.65 -1.73 3.44
CA LYS A 79 5.92 -1.24 2.10
C LYS A 79 6.01 -2.45 1.18
N VAL A 80 5.24 -2.46 0.09
CA VAL A 80 5.20 -3.57 -0.86
C VAL A 80 5.33 -3.06 -2.28
N GLU A 81 5.80 -3.93 -3.17
CA GLU A 81 6.00 -3.58 -4.57
C GLU A 81 5.18 -4.44 -5.53
N SER A 82 4.51 -5.47 -5.01
CA SER A 82 3.74 -6.39 -5.87
C SER A 82 2.62 -7.07 -5.11
N PHE A 83 1.67 -7.61 -5.86
CA PHE A 83 0.61 -8.46 -5.32
C PHE A 83 1.21 -9.65 -4.58
N GLU A 84 2.26 -10.27 -5.15
CA GLU A 84 2.90 -11.44 -4.55
C GLU A 84 3.48 -11.14 -3.17
N GLU A 85 4.06 -9.95 -2.98
CA GLU A 85 4.56 -9.55 -1.66
C GLU A 85 3.43 -9.42 -0.65
N ILE A 86 2.30 -8.85 -1.08
CA ILE A 86 1.12 -8.75 -0.22
C ILE A 86 0.63 -10.15 0.17
N MET A 87 0.56 -11.08 -0.79
CA MET A 87 0.09 -12.43 -0.52
C MET A 87 0.95 -13.16 0.52
N LYS A 88 2.26 -12.91 0.53
CA LYS A 88 3.14 -13.48 1.56
C LYS A 88 2.80 -12.99 2.95
N ILE A 89 2.27 -11.78 3.05
CA ILE A 89 1.90 -11.18 4.33
C ILE A 89 0.52 -11.66 4.79
N ILE A 90 -0.47 -11.62 3.91
CA ILE A 90 -1.86 -11.90 4.29
C ILE A 90 -2.22 -13.38 4.31
N ASN A 91 -1.39 -14.24 3.72
CA ASN A 91 -1.60 -15.68 3.70
C ASN A 91 -0.76 -16.45 4.73
N LYS A 92 -0.31 -15.80 5.74
CA LYS A 92 0.42 -16.47 6.82
C LYS A 92 -0.50 -17.28 7.71
#